data_ed851b41f29bc10fc828b4feef42b665
#
_entry.id   ed851b41f29bc10fc828b4feef42b665
#
_cell.length_a   1.000
_cell.length_b   1.000
_cell.length_c   1.000
_cell.angle_alpha   90.00
_cell.angle_beta   90.00
_cell.angle_gamma   90.00
#
_symmetry.space_group_name_H-M   'P 1'
#
loop_
_entity.id
_entity.type
_entity.pdbx_description
1 polymer ?
#
loop_
_entity_poly.entity_id
_entity_poly.type
_entity_poly.pdbx_seq_one_letter_code
_entity_poly.pdbx_strand_id
1 'polypeptide(L)'
;GYTIKRARRLPVILIGEGLLTGAAAGRVVLLYRIALTYAGRWLNAIVHFIEGNALKTAGWFLVLFLLALLTGKLVKWEPMISGSGIPQVEGEILGKLNQNWKRVLPAKFLGGFLCLLGGLSLGREGPSIQLGAMTGQGISRVLNRGKTEEKYIMTCGASAGLAAAFHAPVSYTHLTLPTKLEV
;
A
#
# COMPACT_ATOMS: atom_id res chain seq x y z
N GLY A 1 10.04 11.51 -38.47
CA GLY A 1 11.26 11.49 -37.61
C GLY A 1 10.98 11.65 -36.11
N TYR A 2 9.90 12.29 -35.70
CA TYR A 2 9.58 12.57 -34.27
C TYR A 2 9.11 11.35 -33.50
N THR A 3 8.35 10.47 -34.11
CA THR A 3 7.78 9.27 -33.49
C THR A 3 8.85 8.21 -33.15
N ILE A 4 9.85 8.04 -33.99
CA ILE A 4 10.90 7.01 -33.80
C ILE A 4 11.90 7.41 -32.71
N LYS A 5 12.25 8.71 -32.58
CA LYS A 5 13.12 9.19 -31.50
C LYS A 5 12.44 9.10 -30.12
N ARG A 6 11.14 9.28 -30.06
CA ARG A 6 10.37 9.12 -28.83
C ARG A 6 10.28 7.66 -28.40
N ALA A 7 10.09 6.74 -29.34
CA ALA A 7 10.06 5.30 -29.07
C ALA A 7 11.39 4.74 -28.53
N ARG A 8 12.54 5.27 -28.96
CA ARG A 8 13.87 4.86 -28.46
C ARG A 8 14.22 5.43 -27.08
N ARG A 9 13.67 6.58 -26.69
CA ARG A 9 13.92 7.21 -25.38
C ARG A 9 12.95 6.76 -24.29
N LEU A 10 11.81 6.23 -24.68
CA LEU A 10 10.74 5.80 -23.75
C LEU A 10 11.24 4.76 -22.72
N PRO A 11 11.97 3.69 -23.10
CA PRO A 11 12.43 2.70 -22.12
C PRO A 11 13.43 3.26 -21.11
N VAL A 12 14.33 4.16 -21.53
CA VAL A 12 15.31 4.76 -20.63
C VAL A 12 14.65 5.70 -19.62
N ILE A 13 13.67 6.47 -20.07
CA ILE A 13 12.89 7.37 -19.20
C ILE A 13 12.08 6.53 -18.20
N LEU A 14 11.43 5.46 -18.63
CA LEU A 14 10.67 4.56 -17.76
C LEU A 14 11.54 3.88 -16.70
N ILE A 15 12.78 3.53 -17.01
CA ILE A 15 13.72 2.98 -16.03
C ILE A 15 14.03 4.02 -14.95
N GLY A 16 14.33 5.25 -15.32
CA GLY A 16 14.60 6.34 -14.37
C GLY A 16 13.39 6.64 -13.49
N GLU A 17 12.20 6.68 -14.08
CA GLU A 17 10.94 6.88 -13.34
C GLU A 17 10.59 5.69 -12.46
N GLY A 18 10.89 4.47 -12.90
CA GLY A 18 10.76 3.26 -12.11
C GLY A 18 11.64 3.26 -10.86
N LEU A 19 12.90 3.69 -10.99
CA LEU A 19 13.83 3.85 -9.88
C LEU A 19 13.33 4.90 -8.87
N LEU A 20 12.89 6.05 -9.36
CA LEU A 20 12.36 7.13 -8.53
C LEU A 20 11.08 6.68 -7.80
N THR A 21 10.20 5.99 -8.51
CA THR A 21 8.96 5.43 -7.96
C THR A 21 9.27 4.34 -6.94
N GLY A 22 10.22 3.46 -7.23
CA GLY A 22 10.67 2.42 -6.31
C GLY A 22 11.21 3.00 -5.00
N ALA A 23 12.06 4.04 -5.09
CA ALA A 23 12.58 4.72 -3.92
C ALA A 23 11.49 5.44 -3.10
N ALA A 24 10.55 6.10 -3.76
CA ALA A 24 9.44 6.78 -3.10
C ALA A 24 8.46 5.78 -2.45
N ALA A 25 8.04 4.75 -3.18
CA ALA A 25 7.16 3.71 -2.68
C ALA A 25 7.80 2.94 -1.51
N GLY A 26 9.09 2.61 -1.63
CA GLY A 26 9.85 1.97 -0.56
C GLY A 26 9.87 2.81 0.73
N ARG A 27 10.05 4.13 0.63
CA ARG A 27 9.99 5.04 1.80
C ARG A 27 8.59 5.07 2.43
N VAL A 28 7.54 5.19 1.62
CA VAL A 28 6.14 5.20 2.11
C VAL A 28 5.82 3.90 2.84
N VAL A 29 6.19 2.75 2.28
CA VAL A 29 5.96 1.45 2.89
C VAL A 29 6.83 1.24 4.14
N LEU A 30 8.07 1.73 4.15
CA LEU A 30 8.91 1.71 5.34
C LEU A 30 8.29 2.51 6.48
N LEU A 31 7.81 3.73 6.22
CA LEU A 31 7.09 4.55 7.20
C LEU A 31 5.84 3.84 7.71
N TYR A 32 5.08 3.22 6.83
CA TYR A 32 3.91 2.42 7.20
C TYR A 32 4.29 1.27 8.14
N ARG A 33 5.35 0.53 7.85
CA ARG A 33 5.85 -0.55 8.71
C ARG A 33 6.30 -0.07 10.08
N ILE A 34 7.01 1.05 10.12
CA ILE A 34 7.41 1.68 11.38
C ILE A 34 6.17 2.04 12.20
N ALA A 35 5.18 2.68 11.58
CA ALA A 35 3.92 3.02 12.23
C ALA A 35 3.20 1.78 12.79
N LEU A 36 3.11 0.69 12.01
CA LEU A 36 2.52 -0.57 12.47
C LEU A 36 3.31 -1.18 13.65
N THR A 37 4.63 -1.09 13.64
CA THR A 37 5.46 -1.59 14.75
C THR A 37 5.19 -0.81 16.04
N TYR A 38 5.06 0.51 15.96
CA TYR A 38 4.67 1.34 17.10
C TYR A 38 3.24 1.05 17.59
N ALA A 39 2.28 0.87 16.66
CA ALA A 39 0.91 0.50 17.02
C ALA A 39 0.88 -0.83 17.79
N GLY A 40 1.65 -1.83 17.37
CA GLY A 40 1.78 -3.10 18.08
C GLY A 40 2.41 -2.97 19.46
N ARG A 41 3.44 -2.12 19.61
CA ARG A 41 4.05 -1.84 20.92
C ARG A 41 3.05 -1.15 21.86
N TRP A 42 2.30 -0.17 21.36
CA TRP A 42 1.28 0.52 22.14
C TRP A 42 0.16 -0.43 22.54
N LEU A 43 -0.29 -1.28 21.65
CA LEU A 43 -1.29 -2.30 21.97
C LEU A 43 -0.80 -3.20 23.12
N ASN A 44 0.43 -3.73 23.03
CA ASN A 44 0.99 -4.57 24.09
C ASN A 44 1.07 -3.83 25.43
N ALA A 45 1.51 -2.57 25.44
CA ALA A 45 1.56 -1.76 26.65
C ALA A 45 0.16 -1.53 27.25
N ILE A 46 -0.85 -1.30 26.39
CA ILE A 46 -2.25 -1.13 26.82
C ILE A 46 -2.78 -2.43 27.42
N VAL A 47 -2.54 -3.58 26.77
CA VAL A 47 -2.97 -4.89 27.27
C VAL A 47 -2.38 -5.16 28.66
N HIS A 48 -1.08 -4.97 28.83
CA HIS A 48 -0.43 -5.12 30.14
C HIS A 48 -1.01 -4.17 31.21
N PHE A 49 -1.35 -2.95 30.83
CA PHE A 49 -1.96 -1.99 31.77
C PHE A 49 -3.38 -2.37 32.20
N ILE A 50 -4.10 -3.13 31.38
CA ILE A 50 -5.49 -3.53 31.60
C ILE A 50 -5.56 -4.85 32.39
N GLU A 51 -4.52 -5.68 32.33
CA GLU A 51 -4.47 -6.98 33.00
C GLU A 51 -4.84 -6.86 34.49
N GLY A 52 -5.76 -7.70 34.94
CA GLY A 52 -6.19 -7.80 36.33
C GLY A 52 -7.27 -6.82 36.79
N ASN A 53 -7.79 -5.93 35.91
CA ASN A 53 -8.82 -4.98 36.31
C ASN A 53 -10.01 -4.97 35.36
N ALA A 54 -11.16 -5.52 35.79
CA ALA A 54 -12.38 -5.63 35.00
C ALA A 54 -12.91 -4.29 34.47
N LEU A 55 -12.78 -3.21 35.25
CA LEU A 55 -13.25 -1.88 34.85
C LEU A 55 -12.41 -1.31 33.69
N LYS A 56 -11.09 -1.50 33.73
CA LYS A 56 -10.19 -1.10 32.63
C LYS A 56 -10.44 -1.90 31.37
N THR A 57 -10.73 -3.21 31.52
CA THR A 57 -11.10 -4.08 30.42
C THR A 57 -12.39 -3.59 29.74
N ALA A 58 -13.42 -3.24 30.52
CA ALA A 58 -14.65 -2.67 29.98
C ALA A 58 -14.39 -1.34 29.24
N GLY A 59 -13.54 -0.48 29.79
CA GLY A 59 -13.11 0.75 29.12
C GLY A 59 -12.41 0.49 27.78
N TRP A 60 -11.60 -0.57 27.70
CA TRP A 60 -10.95 -0.96 26.45
C TRP A 60 -11.95 -1.41 25.38
N PHE A 61 -12.99 -2.15 25.74
CA PHE A 61 -14.05 -2.49 24.79
C PHE A 61 -14.74 -1.27 24.21
N LEU A 62 -14.94 -0.21 25.00
CA LEU A 62 -15.46 1.06 24.50
C LEU A 62 -14.51 1.70 23.48
N VAL A 63 -13.20 1.69 23.75
CA VAL A 63 -12.19 2.18 22.80
C VAL A 63 -12.19 1.38 21.52
N LEU A 64 -12.26 0.05 21.58
CA LEU A 64 -12.36 -0.81 20.42
C LEU A 64 -13.61 -0.52 19.58
N PHE A 65 -14.74 -0.27 20.23
CA PHE A 65 -15.98 0.13 19.55
C PHE A 65 -15.81 1.46 18.81
N LEU A 66 -15.16 2.46 19.43
CA LEU A 66 -14.88 3.74 18.80
C LEU A 66 -13.90 3.59 17.60
N LEU A 67 -12.86 2.77 17.74
CA LEU A 67 -11.94 2.46 16.65
C LEU A 67 -12.65 1.77 15.48
N ALA A 68 -13.57 0.86 15.77
CA ALA A 68 -14.39 0.20 14.74
C ALA A 68 -15.29 1.20 14.00
N LEU A 69 -15.93 2.13 14.72
CA LEU A 69 -16.74 3.19 14.11
C LEU A 69 -15.88 4.12 13.22
N LEU A 70 -14.68 4.51 13.68
CA LEU A 70 -13.76 5.33 12.91
C LEU A 70 -13.31 4.63 11.64
N THR A 71 -12.91 3.36 11.74
CA THR A 71 -12.52 2.54 10.59
C THR A 71 -13.68 2.34 9.63
N GLY A 72 -14.88 2.09 10.13
CA GLY A 72 -16.10 1.98 9.33
C GLY A 72 -16.42 3.26 8.56
N LYS A 73 -16.29 4.44 9.21
CA LYS A 73 -16.45 5.74 8.54
C LYS A 73 -15.38 5.96 7.47
N LEU A 74 -14.13 5.56 7.73
CA LEU A 74 -13.03 5.69 6.79
C LEU A 74 -13.26 4.82 5.54
N VAL A 75 -13.71 3.58 5.70
CA VAL A 75 -14.08 2.67 4.60
C VAL A 75 -15.30 3.20 3.84
N LYS A 76 -16.27 3.78 4.53
CA LYS A 76 -17.44 4.39 3.87
C LYS A 76 -17.05 5.62 3.05
N TRP A 77 -16.07 6.39 3.52
CA TRP A 77 -15.55 7.57 2.81
C TRP A 77 -14.72 7.19 1.58
N GLU A 78 -13.90 6.14 1.67
CA GLU A 78 -13.09 5.64 0.57
C GLU A 78 -13.19 4.10 0.49
N PRO A 79 -14.18 3.56 -0.26
CA PRO A 79 -14.40 2.12 -0.34
C PRO A 79 -13.22 1.33 -0.92
N MET A 80 -12.34 1.98 -1.68
CA MET A 80 -11.18 1.33 -2.30
C MET A 80 -10.10 0.89 -1.31
N ILE A 81 -10.18 1.30 -0.04
CA ILE A 81 -9.27 0.84 1.01
C ILE A 81 -9.71 -0.48 1.65
N SER A 82 -10.91 -0.98 1.34
CA SER A 82 -11.42 -2.22 1.91
C SER A 82 -10.63 -3.43 1.42
N GLY A 83 -10.50 -4.45 2.26
CA GLY A 83 -9.77 -5.68 1.95
C GLY A 83 -8.25 -5.51 1.84
N SER A 84 -7.59 -6.44 1.15
CA SER A 84 -6.12 -6.47 1.03
C SER A 84 -5.56 -5.30 0.21
N GLY A 85 -6.29 -4.83 -0.79
CA GLY A 85 -5.83 -3.81 -1.74
C GLY A 85 -5.25 -4.38 -3.03
N ILE A 86 -4.91 -5.66 -3.08
CA ILE A 86 -4.36 -6.32 -4.28
C ILE A 86 -5.38 -6.33 -5.43
N PRO A 87 -6.64 -6.78 -5.22
CA PRO A 87 -7.65 -6.76 -6.29
C PRO A 87 -7.96 -5.35 -6.81
N GLN A 88 -7.87 -4.34 -5.93
CA GLN A 88 -8.09 -2.95 -6.32
C GLN A 88 -6.97 -2.45 -7.23
N VAL A 89 -5.71 -2.78 -6.91
CA VAL A 89 -4.55 -2.43 -7.76
C VAL A 89 -4.63 -3.16 -9.10
N GLU A 90 -4.94 -4.44 -9.09
CA GLU A 90 -5.13 -5.23 -10.31
C GLU A 90 -6.26 -4.65 -11.19
N GLY A 91 -7.40 -4.33 -10.58
CA GLY A 91 -8.53 -3.71 -11.28
C GLY A 91 -8.19 -2.35 -11.90
N GLU A 92 -7.35 -1.55 -11.26
CA GLU A 92 -6.84 -0.28 -11.78
C GLU A 92 -5.89 -0.50 -12.97
N ILE A 93 -4.93 -1.44 -12.84
CA ILE A 93 -4.00 -1.79 -13.92
C ILE A 93 -4.74 -2.33 -15.14
N LEU A 94 -5.77 -3.14 -14.93
CA LEU A 94 -6.64 -3.63 -16.00
C LEU A 94 -7.56 -2.53 -16.58
N GLY A 95 -7.66 -1.38 -15.93
CA GLY A 95 -8.51 -0.27 -16.33
C GLY A 95 -9.99 -0.47 -16.02
N LYS A 96 -10.32 -1.41 -15.14
CA LYS A 96 -11.69 -1.69 -14.67
C LYS A 96 -12.09 -0.85 -13.47
N LEU A 97 -11.12 -0.36 -12.70
CA LEU A 97 -11.31 0.51 -11.54
C LEU A 97 -10.56 1.82 -11.75
N ASN A 98 -10.98 2.84 -11.01
CA ASN A 98 -10.30 4.14 -10.98
C ASN A 98 -10.16 4.59 -9.53
N GLN A 99 -8.95 4.53 -9.00
CA GLN A 99 -8.62 4.93 -7.64
C GLN A 99 -8.05 6.35 -7.62
N ASN A 100 -8.30 7.04 -6.53
CA ASN A 100 -7.71 8.35 -6.31
C ASN A 100 -6.58 8.24 -5.27
N TRP A 101 -5.33 8.27 -5.73
CA TRP A 101 -4.16 8.14 -4.89
C TRP A 101 -4.14 9.11 -3.69
N LYS A 102 -4.67 10.35 -3.87
CA LYS A 102 -4.73 11.37 -2.81
C LYS A 102 -5.63 10.98 -1.64
N ARG A 103 -6.65 10.15 -1.89
CA ARG A 103 -7.59 9.66 -0.87
C ARG A 103 -7.19 8.27 -0.36
N VAL A 104 -6.89 7.38 -1.28
CA VAL A 104 -6.59 5.98 -0.95
C VAL A 104 -5.31 5.86 -0.13
N LEU A 105 -4.24 6.60 -0.47
CA LEU A 105 -2.95 6.50 0.22
C LEU A 105 -3.06 6.84 1.72
N PRO A 106 -3.55 8.03 2.12
CA PRO A 106 -3.68 8.34 3.55
C PRO A 106 -4.75 7.49 4.24
N ALA A 107 -5.86 7.20 3.57
CA ALA A 107 -6.93 6.39 4.15
C ALA A 107 -6.49 4.95 4.43
N LYS A 108 -5.75 4.33 3.50
CA LYS A 108 -5.20 2.98 3.71
C LYS A 108 -4.15 2.95 4.82
N PHE A 109 -3.29 3.96 4.86
CA PHE A 109 -2.28 4.10 5.91
C PHE A 109 -2.92 4.20 7.30
N LEU A 110 -3.87 5.13 7.47
CA LEU A 110 -4.58 5.34 8.73
C LEU A 110 -5.46 4.14 9.10
N GLY A 111 -6.19 3.57 8.14
CA GLY A 111 -7.03 2.40 8.38
C GLY A 111 -6.24 1.21 8.88
N GLY A 112 -5.10 0.90 8.27
CA GLY A 112 -4.21 -0.18 8.72
C GLY A 112 -3.63 0.08 10.12
N PHE A 113 -3.24 1.31 10.41
CA PHE A 113 -2.75 1.72 11.73
C PHE A 113 -3.83 1.54 12.83
N LEU A 114 -5.04 2.05 12.59
CA LEU A 114 -6.17 1.95 13.53
C LEU A 114 -6.58 0.50 13.78
N CYS A 115 -6.64 -0.30 12.73
CA CYS A 115 -6.99 -1.71 12.85
C CYS A 115 -5.96 -2.49 13.68
N LEU A 116 -4.65 -2.24 13.47
CA LEU A 116 -3.61 -2.92 14.25
C LEU A 116 -3.58 -2.43 15.69
N LEU A 117 -3.82 -1.15 15.93
CA LEU A 117 -3.97 -0.59 17.29
C LEU A 117 -5.17 -1.22 18.02
N GLY A 118 -6.23 -1.55 17.29
CA GLY A 118 -7.39 -2.31 17.81
C GLY A 118 -7.13 -3.80 18.02
N GLY A 119 -5.91 -4.31 17.79
CA GLY A 119 -5.56 -5.72 17.99
C GLY A 119 -5.93 -6.65 16.84
N LEU A 120 -6.33 -6.11 15.67
CA LEU A 120 -6.62 -6.93 14.51
C LEU A 120 -5.33 -7.40 13.83
N SER A 121 -5.22 -8.70 13.63
CA SER A 121 -4.11 -9.32 12.89
C SER A 121 -4.29 -9.12 11.39
N LEU A 122 -3.91 -7.95 10.89
CA LEU A 122 -3.96 -7.66 9.46
C LEU A 122 -2.63 -8.02 8.79
N GLY A 123 -2.72 -8.65 7.63
CA GLY A 123 -1.57 -8.84 6.74
C GLY A 123 -0.97 -7.50 6.33
N ARG A 124 0.36 -7.40 6.37
CA ARG A 124 1.08 -6.16 6.00
C ARG A 124 1.30 -6.05 4.50
N GLU A 125 1.16 -7.13 3.78
CA GLU A 125 1.54 -7.30 2.38
C GLU A 125 0.60 -6.55 1.44
N GLY A 126 -0.69 -6.83 1.52
CA GLY A 126 -1.70 -6.21 0.68
C GLY A 126 -1.72 -4.68 0.77
N PRO A 127 -1.80 -4.10 1.97
CA PRO A 127 -1.70 -2.66 2.13
C PRO A 127 -0.40 -2.06 1.58
N SER A 128 0.72 -2.75 1.72
CA SER A 128 2.01 -2.30 1.18
C SER A 128 2.03 -2.24 -0.34
N ILE A 129 1.42 -3.22 -1.02
CA ILE A 129 1.25 -3.24 -2.47
C ILE A 129 0.39 -2.06 -2.92
N GLN A 130 -0.75 -1.83 -2.26
CA GLN A 130 -1.64 -0.74 -2.60
C GLN A 130 -1.00 0.63 -2.35
N LEU A 131 -0.32 0.82 -1.22
CA LEU A 131 0.42 2.06 -0.93
C LEU A 131 1.51 2.32 -1.95
N GLY A 132 2.26 1.29 -2.35
CA GLY A 132 3.28 1.38 -3.39
C GLY A 132 2.69 1.75 -4.76
N ALA A 133 1.61 1.09 -5.18
CA ALA A 133 0.91 1.38 -6.43
C ALA A 133 0.35 2.81 -6.46
N MET A 134 -0.28 3.26 -5.36
CA MET A 134 -0.83 4.61 -5.25
C MET A 134 0.27 5.69 -5.25
N THR A 135 1.43 5.39 -4.67
CA THR A 135 2.61 6.26 -4.77
C THR A 135 3.07 6.39 -6.23
N GLY A 136 3.13 5.27 -6.95
CA GLY A 136 3.44 5.24 -8.39
C GLY A 136 2.41 6.03 -9.20
N GLN A 137 1.11 5.88 -8.94
CA GLN A 137 0.06 6.65 -9.59
C GLN A 137 0.22 8.15 -9.33
N GLY A 138 0.53 8.53 -8.08
CA GLY A 138 0.78 9.92 -7.72
C GLY A 138 1.94 10.53 -8.52
N ILE A 139 3.05 9.84 -8.62
CA ILE A 139 4.24 10.28 -9.39
C ILE A 139 3.90 10.40 -10.86
N SER A 140 3.24 9.40 -11.44
CA SER A 140 2.83 9.42 -12.85
C SER A 140 1.95 10.61 -13.18
N ARG A 141 0.97 10.91 -12.33
CA ARG A 141 0.06 12.06 -12.52
C ARG A 141 0.73 13.40 -12.33
N VAL A 142 1.68 13.51 -11.40
CA VAL A 142 2.50 14.72 -11.22
C VAL A 142 3.39 14.97 -12.45
N LEU A 143 3.91 13.91 -13.06
CA LEU A 143 4.73 13.97 -14.27
C LEU A 143 3.89 14.08 -15.56
N ASN A 144 2.56 14.16 -15.46
CA ASN A 144 1.65 14.21 -16.60
C ASN A 144 1.87 13.08 -17.64
N ARG A 145 2.06 11.86 -17.15
CA ARG A 145 2.27 10.70 -18.01
C ARG A 145 0.96 10.13 -18.57
N GLY A 146 1.07 9.47 -19.74
CA GLY A 146 -0.06 8.81 -20.36
C GLY A 146 -0.55 7.59 -19.57
N LYS A 147 -1.80 7.17 -19.79
CA LYS A 147 -2.43 6.04 -19.07
C LYS A 147 -1.62 4.73 -19.15
N THR A 148 -0.94 4.48 -20.25
CA THR A 148 -0.10 3.28 -20.42
C THR A 148 1.16 3.39 -19.54
N GLU A 149 1.82 4.53 -19.52
CA GLU A 149 2.99 4.79 -18.69
C GLU A 149 2.61 4.74 -17.19
N GLU A 150 1.44 5.28 -16.82
CA GLU A 150 0.88 5.23 -15.46
C GLU A 150 0.79 3.78 -14.96
N LYS A 151 0.30 2.86 -15.78
CA LYS A 151 0.21 1.43 -15.41
C LYS A 151 1.58 0.81 -15.12
N TYR A 152 2.59 1.09 -15.93
CA TYR A 152 3.96 0.62 -15.67
C TYR A 152 4.54 1.18 -14.38
N ILE A 153 4.38 2.49 -14.16
CA ILE A 153 4.86 3.16 -12.96
C ILE A 153 4.13 2.65 -11.70
N MET A 154 2.83 2.42 -11.78
CA MET A 154 2.05 1.80 -10.71
C MET A 154 2.54 0.38 -10.38
N THR A 155 2.84 -0.43 -11.41
CA THR A 155 3.38 -1.77 -11.22
C THR A 155 4.76 -1.74 -10.56
N CYS A 156 5.63 -0.81 -10.97
CA CYS A 156 6.92 -0.59 -10.29
C CYS A 156 6.73 -0.22 -8.82
N GLY A 157 5.78 0.68 -8.53
CA GLY A 157 5.44 1.08 -7.16
C GLY A 157 4.89 -0.10 -6.34
N ALA A 158 3.98 -0.90 -6.90
CA ALA A 158 3.42 -2.09 -6.26
C ALA A 158 4.51 -3.12 -5.93
N SER A 159 5.41 -3.40 -6.87
CA SER A 159 6.53 -4.33 -6.70
C SER A 159 7.51 -3.84 -5.64
N ALA A 160 7.83 -2.54 -5.63
CA ALA A 160 8.68 -1.95 -4.61
C ALA A 160 8.02 -1.99 -3.22
N GLY A 161 6.70 -1.76 -3.14
CA GLY A 161 5.93 -1.88 -1.92
C GLY A 161 5.96 -3.31 -1.37
N LEU A 162 5.80 -4.29 -2.23
CA LEU A 162 5.87 -5.72 -1.87
C LEU A 162 7.28 -6.10 -1.39
N ALA A 163 8.32 -5.71 -2.13
CA ALA A 163 9.72 -5.95 -1.75
C ALA A 163 10.06 -5.36 -0.38
N ALA A 164 9.60 -4.14 -0.11
CA ALA A 164 9.78 -3.48 1.19
C ALA A 164 9.00 -4.20 2.31
N ALA A 165 7.83 -4.77 2.03
CA ALA A 165 7.03 -5.52 2.99
C ALA A 165 7.74 -6.80 3.47
N PHE A 166 8.40 -7.49 2.57
CA PHE A 166 9.05 -8.79 2.86
C PHE A 166 10.55 -8.70 3.18
N HIS A 167 11.17 -7.54 3.06
CA HIS A 167 12.64 -7.38 3.12
C HIS A 167 13.40 -8.22 2.08
N ALA A 168 12.77 -8.52 0.96
CA ALA A 168 13.29 -9.42 -0.04
C ALA A 168 13.33 -8.75 -1.43
N PRO A 169 14.28 -7.85 -1.70
CA PRO A 169 14.30 -7.08 -2.95
C PRO A 169 14.53 -7.96 -4.20
N VAL A 170 15.05 -9.17 -4.03
CA VAL A 170 15.43 -10.03 -5.15
C VAL A 170 14.40 -11.11 -5.48
N SER A 171 13.66 -11.62 -4.48
CA SER A 171 12.73 -12.75 -4.67
C SER A 171 11.55 -12.43 -5.58
N TYR A 172 11.18 -11.18 -5.76
CA TYR A 172 10.02 -10.80 -6.58
C TYR A 172 10.34 -10.52 -8.03
N THR A 173 11.59 -10.33 -8.40
CA THR A 173 12.00 -10.30 -9.81
C THR A 173 11.77 -11.64 -10.50
N HIS A 174 11.84 -12.74 -9.75
CA HIS A 174 11.53 -14.08 -10.24
C HIS A 174 10.03 -14.39 -10.30
N LEU A 175 9.22 -13.76 -9.46
CA LEU A 175 7.75 -13.94 -9.45
C LEU A 175 7.04 -13.14 -10.55
N THR A 176 7.64 -12.05 -11.01
CA THR A 176 7.09 -11.20 -12.09
C THR A 176 7.59 -11.55 -13.47
N LEU A 177 8.66 -12.33 -13.57
CA LEU A 177 9.04 -12.96 -14.83
C LEU A 177 8.07 -14.11 -15.12
N PRO A 178 7.51 -14.19 -16.33
CA PRO A 178 6.79 -15.39 -16.72
C PRO A 178 7.78 -16.55 -16.60
N THR A 179 7.68 -17.31 -15.53
CA THR A 179 8.32 -18.60 -15.46
C THR A 179 7.79 -19.36 -16.64
N LYS A 180 8.63 -19.62 -17.63
CA LYS A 180 8.38 -20.63 -18.62
C LYS A 180 7.95 -21.87 -17.83
N LEU A 181 6.68 -22.19 -17.88
CA LEU A 181 6.18 -23.51 -17.54
C LEU A 181 6.74 -24.43 -18.63
N GLU A 182 7.94 -24.89 -18.42
CA GLU A 182 8.42 -26.06 -19.11
C GLU A 182 7.75 -27.25 -18.39
N VAL A 183 6.65 -27.68 -19.01
CA VAL A 183 6.08 -29.00 -18.77
C VAL A 183 6.90 -30.01 -19.54
#